data_6e967f6276e57e2874dfd75244904571
#
_entry.id   6e967f6276e57e2874dfd75244904571
#
_cell.length_a   1.000
_cell.length_b   1.000
_cell.length_c   1.000
_cell.angle_alpha   90.00
_cell.angle_beta   90.00
_cell.angle_gamma   90.00
#
_symmetry.space_group_name_H-M   'P 1'
#
loop_
_entity.id
_entity.type
_entity.pdbx_description
1 polymer ?
#
loop_
_entity_poly.entity_id
_entity_poly.type
_entity_poly.pdbx_seq_one_letter_code
_entity_poly.pdbx_strand_id
1 'polypeptide(L)'
;MNKILSQALKKAVSEYSPEVNEVSKGNRPDLFSLSTETELFQNDKGVIIKIDRSKDANLTDFGKATLKDRYLGHNESFQDLFARVASSYADDNLHAQRIYNYISNLWFMPATPVLSNGGTKRGLPISCFLNEASDSLGGILDLWSENVWLAAKGGGIGSYWGNLRSIGEKIGKVGKTSGIIPFIKVMDSLTMAISQGSLRRGSAACYLPVDHPEIEEFIEMRRPTGGDPNRKALNLHHGVLLSDAFMRAVENDEQWGLKSPADGTVQQTISARNLWIRLLTARIETGEPYIIYIDTVNRLIPQHHKLANLTVKTSNLCSEITLPTGIDKDGRDRTAVCCLSSLNLEKYDEWKDDPDMINDVMRFLDNVLTDFINKAPDQFKDATYSAERERSVGLGVMGFHSFLQKNRIPLESVMAKSWNKKIFKQIDEQVNKA
;
A
#
# COMPACT_ATOMS: atom_id res chain seq x y z
N MET A 1 28.18 -12.44 22.19
CA MET A 1 26.95 -12.38 21.37
C MET A 1 27.04 -13.18 20.05
N ASN A 2 28.17 -13.22 19.35
CA ASN A 2 28.31 -13.94 18.07
C ASN A 2 28.31 -15.48 18.08
N LYS A 3 28.59 -16.13 19.19
CA LYS A 3 28.60 -17.61 19.28
C LYS A 3 27.21 -18.24 19.44
N ILE A 4 26.31 -17.56 20.12
CA ILE A 4 24.93 -18.05 20.36
C ILE A 4 24.07 -17.94 19.10
N LEU A 5 24.22 -16.84 18.34
CA LEU A 5 23.54 -16.69 17.03
C LEU A 5 24.02 -17.72 15.99
N SER A 6 25.32 -18.03 15.97
CA SER A 6 25.89 -19.03 15.06
C SER A 6 25.42 -20.46 15.36
N GLN A 7 25.19 -20.78 16.64
CA GLN A 7 24.66 -22.10 17.02
C GLN A 7 23.14 -22.24 16.72
N ALA A 8 22.38 -21.17 16.93
CA ALA A 8 20.95 -21.17 16.59
C ALA A 8 20.70 -21.31 15.09
N LEU A 9 21.51 -20.62 14.26
CA LEU A 9 21.45 -20.75 12.79
C LEU A 9 21.86 -22.14 12.29
N LYS A 10 22.89 -22.75 12.90
CA LYS A 10 23.31 -24.13 12.54
C LYS A 10 22.25 -25.17 12.91
N LYS A 11 21.54 -24.99 14.01
CA LYS A 11 20.45 -25.87 14.43
C LYS A 11 19.24 -25.76 13.51
N ALA A 12 18.86 -24.54 13.09
CA ALA A 12 17.77 -24.32 12.15
C ALA A 12 18.06 -24.90 10.75
N VAL A 13 19.32 -24.88 10.29
CA VAL A 13 19.72 -25.45 9.00
C VAL A 13 19.80 -26.99 9.04
N SER A 14 20.12 -27.62 10.18
CA SER A 14 20.17 -29.08 10.30
C SER A 14 18.80 -29.75 10.41
N GLU A 15 17.77 -29.01 10.81
CA GLU A 15 16.38 -29.50 10.89
C GLU A 15 15.63 -29.41 9.55
N TYR A 16 16.24 -28.84 8.48
CA TYR A 16 15.65 -28.65 7.14
C TYR A 16 16.43 -29.37 6.05
N SER A 17 16.93 -30.59 6.30
CA SER A 17 17.42 -31.47 5.24
C SER A 17 16.35 -32.53 4.93
N PRO A 18 15.72 -32.51 3.74
CA PRO A 18 14.83 -33.60 3.35
C PRO A 18 15.66 -34.86 3.11
N GLU A 19 15.37 -35.93 3.84
CA GLU A 19 15.88 -37.27 3.54
C GLU A 19 15.41 -37.68 2.15
N VAL A 20 16.37 -37.96 1.29
CA VAL A 20 16.13 -38.60 -0.02
C VAL A 20 15.83 -40.07 0.22
N ASN A 21 14.56 -40.43 0.29
CA ASN A 21 14.14 -41.81 0.30
C ASN A 21 14.15 -42.37 -1.11
N GLU A 22 14.88 -43.44 -1.29
CA GLU A 22 14.95 -44.25 -2.53
C GLU A 22 13.56 -44.69 -2.97
N VAL A 23 13.22 -44.40 -4.23
CA VAL A 23 11.97 -44.80 -4.88
C VAL A 23 12.04 -46.29 -5.22
N SER A 24 11.28 -47.09 -4.50
CA SER A 24 11.02 -48.50 -4.87
C SER A 24 10.22 -48.53 -6.17
N LYS A 25 10.73 -49.32 -7.13
CA LYS A 25 10.04 -49.69 -8.38
C LYS A 25 8.80 -50.52 -8.07
N GLY A 26 7.62 -49.98 -8.30
CA GLY A 26 6.38 -50.75 -8.21
C GLY A 26 5.15 -49.98 -8.63
N ASN A 27 4.52 -50.41 -9.71
CA ASN A 27 3.20 -50.08 -10.26
C ASN A 27 3.01 -48.68 -10.87
N ARG A 28 3.00 -48.64 -12.19
CA ARG A 28 2.38 -47.55 -12.96
C ARG A 28 0.88 -47.57 -12.69
N PRO A 29 0.29 -46.47 -12.20
CA PRO A 29 -1.17 -46.32 -12.21
C PRO A 29 -1.63 -46.13 -13.65
N ASP A 30 -2.75 -46.77 -13.97
CA ASP A 30 -3.46 -46.71 -15.23
C ASP A 30 -3.71 -45.26 -15.68
N LEU A 31 -3.20 -44.89 -16.85
CA LEU A 31 -3.24 -43.54 -17.41
C LEU A 31 -4.63 -43.14 -17.97
N PHE A 32 -5.69 -43.93 -17.72
CA PHE A 32 -7.00 -43.79 -18.37
C PHE A 32 -8.21 -43.67 -17.43
N SER A 33 -8.05 -43.27 -16.15
CA SER A 33 -9.19 -43.05 -15.25
C SER A 33 -9.14 -41.74 -14.48
N LEU A 34 -8.93 -40.64 -15.15
CA LEU A 34 -9.28 -39.31 -14.66
C LEU A 34 -10.26 -38.67 -15.65
N SER A 35 -11.53 -39.05 -15.53
CA SER A 35 -12.62 -38.19 -15.97
C SER A 35 -12.63 -36.99 -15.05
N THR A 36 -11.89 -35.94 -15.40
CA THR A 36 -12.03 -34.64 -14.79
C THR A 36 -13.41 -34.11 -15.17
N GLU A 37 -14.41 -34.35 -14.32
CA GLU A 37 -15.65 -33.57 -14.37
C GLU A 37 -15.24 -32.14 -14.28
N THR A 38 -15.44 -31.39 -15.36
CA THR A 38 -15.16 -29.96 -15.43
C THR A 38 -16.15 -29.26 -14.51
N GLU A 39 -15.71 -28.86 -13.33
CA GLU A 39 -16.54 -28.12 -12.38
C GLU A 39 -16.71 -26.69 -12.86
N LEU A 40 -17.96 -26.23 -12.91
CA LEU A 40 -18.30 -24.86 -13.33
C LEU A 40 -18.68 -24.03 -12.11
N PHE A 41 -18.07 -22.87 -11.98
CA PHE A 41 -18.49 -21.79 -11.09
C PHE A 41 -19.29 -20.77 -11.88
N GLN A 42 -20.40 -20.29 -11.32
CA GLN A 42 -21.20 -19.22 -11.89
C GLN A 42 -21.49 -18.17 -10.81
N ASN A 43 -21.23 -16.92 -11.09
CA ASN A 43 -21.56 -15.82 -10.21
C ASN A 43 -23.00 -15.28 -10.43
N ASP A 44 -23.45 -14.38 -9.56
CA ASP A 44 -24.80 -13.77 -9.64
C ASP A 44 -25.03 -12.95 -10.93
N LYS A 45 -23.97 -12.56 -11.64
CA LYS A 45 -24.06 -11.84 -12.91
C LYS A 45 -24.09 -12.76 -14.13
N GLY A 46 -24.07 -14.07 -13.92
CA GLY A 46 -24.07 -15.09 -14.98
C GLY A 46 -22.70 -15.37 -15.62
N VAL A 47 -21.61 -14.82 -15.08
CA VAL A 47 -20.25 -15.13 -15.54
C VAL A 47 -19.85 -16.54 -15.12
N ILE A 48 -19.39 -17.33 -16.09
CA ILE A 48 -19.06 -18.75 -15.89
C ILE A 48 -17.55 -18.99 -16.01
N ILE A 49 -16.99 -19.73 -15.06
CA ILE A 49 -15.57 -20.11 -15.00
C ILE A 49 -15.47 -21.63 -14.82
N LYS A 50 -14.53 -22.24 -15.51
CA LYS A 50 -14.10 -23.63 -15.26
C LYS A 50 -13.10 -23.64 -14.11
N ILE A 51 -13.43 -24.36 -13.04
CA ILE A 51 -12.56 -24.52 -11.86
C ILE A 51 -11.69 -25.77 -12.00
N ASP A 52 -10.44 -25.63 -11.61
CA ASP A 52 -9.48 -26.73 -11.47
C ASP A 52 -9.01 -26.86 -10.02
N ARG A 53 -9.60 -27.78 -9.28
CA ARG A 53 -9.27 -28.03 -7.85
C ARG A 53 -7.86 -28.55 -7.65
N SER A 54 -7.22 -29.13 -8.67
CA SER A 54 -5.83 -29.62 -8.56
C SER A 54 -4.84 -28.50 -8.30
N LYS A 55 -5.18 -27.26 -8.67
CA LYS A 55 -4.35 -26.07 -8.43
C LYS A 55 -4.21 -25.68 -6.94
N ASP A 56 -4.99 -26.27 -6.05
CA ASP A 56 -4.75 -26.18 -4.61
C ASP A 56 -3.37 -26.71 -4.19
N ALA A 57 -2.73 -27.55 -5.03
CA ALA A 57 -1.35 -27.98 -4.85
C ALA A 57 -0.31 -26.86 -5.00
N ASN A 58 -0.66 -25.75 -5.67
CA ASN A 58 0.21 -24.58 -5.79
C ASN A 58 0.31 -23.79 -4.47
N LEU A 59 -0.65 -23.98 -3.56
CA LEU A 59 -0.71 -23.27 -2.29
C LEU A 59 0.11 -23.99 -1.21
N THR A 60 0.99 -23.26 -0.54
CA THR A 60 1.68 -23.76 0.65
C THR A 60 0.71 -23.96 1.82
N ASP A 61 1.08 -24.77 2.81
CA ASP A 61 0.24 -24.96 4.01
C ASP A 61 -0.01 -23.65 4.74
N PHE A 62 1.01 -22.78 4.83
CA PHE A 62 0.86 -21.43 5.38
C PHE A 62 -0.11 -20.58 4.56
N GLY A 63 -0.02 -20.62 3.22
CA GLY A 63 -0.95 -19.93 2.32
C GLY A 63 -2.40 -20.42 2.52
N LYS A 64 -2.62 -21.73 2.61
CA LYS A 64 -3.92 -22.34 2.88
C LYS A 64 -4.48 -21.91 4.23
N ALA A 65 -3.66 -21.91 5.29
CA ALA A 65 -4.06 -21.45 6.62
C ALA A 65 -4.45 -19.97 6.61
N THR A 66 -3.66 -19.12 5.95
CA THR A 66 -3.93 -17.68 5.82
C THR A 66 -5.24 -17.40 5.05
N LEU A 67 -5.47 -18.11 3.94
CA LEU A 67 -6.71 -17.96 3.17
C LEU A 67 -7.93 -18.38 3.98
N LYS A 68 -7.85 -19.48 4.74
CA LYS A 68 -8.93 -19.93 5.65
C LYS A 68 -9.21 -18.93 6.76
N ASP A 69 -8.18 -18.33 7.35
CA ASP A 69 -8.32 -17.40 8.48
C ASP A 69 -9.01 -16.09 8.09
N ARG A 70 -8.72 -15.56 6.88
CA ARG A 70 -9.04 -14.17 6.56
C ARG A 70 -9.85 -13.94 5.28
N TYR A 71 -9.83 -14.86 4.32
CA TYR A 71 -10.30 -14.56 2.96
C TYR A 71 -11.53 -15.35 2.54
N LEU A 72 -11.63 -16.62 2.94
CA LEU A 72 -12.74 -17.48 2.55
C LEU A 72 -14.08 -16.97 3.06
N GLY A 73 -15.09 -17.09 2.22
CA GLY A 73 -16.50 -17.00 2.61
C GLY A 73 -16.97 -18.26 3.34
N HIS A 74 -18.21 -18.24 3.81
CA HIS A 74 -18.84 -19.43 4.39
C HIS A 74 -18.98 -20.52 3.33
N ASN A 75 -18.47 -21.73 3.62
CA ASN A 75 -18.45 -22.87 2.70
C ASN A 75 -17.69 -22.66 1.37
N GLU A 76 -16.77 -21.70 1.31
CA GLU A 76 -15.97 -21.41 0.14
C GLU A 76 -14.65 -22.18 0.17
N SER A 77 -14.24 -22.78 -0.94
CA SER A 77 -12.90 -23.35 -1.11
C SER A 77 -11.92 -22.33 -1.70
N PHE A 78 -10.64 -22.67 -1.81
CA PHE A 78 -9.62 -21.77 -2.37
C PHE A 78 -9.91 -21.41 -3.83
N GLN A 79 -10.30 -22.40 -4.63
CA GLN A 79 -10.59 -22.16 -6.04
C GLN A 79 -11.91 -21.42 -6.25
N ASP A 80 -12.90 -21.60 -5.37
CA ASP A 80 -14.14 -20.81 -5.40
C ASP A 80 -13.86 -19.35 -5.07
N LEU A 81 -13.00 -19.07 -4.09
CA LEU A 81 -12.51 -17.72 -3.78
C LEU A 81 -11.90 -17.06 -5.02
N PHE A 82 -10.98 -17.75 -5.70
CA PHE A 82 -10.31 -17.22 -6.89
C PHE A 82 -11.30 -17.00 -8.04
N ALA A 83 -12.23 -17.91 -8.26
CA ALA A 83 -13.27 -17.80 -9.26
C ALA A 83 -14.24 -16.65 -8.95
N ARG A 84 -14.67 -16.49 -7.68
CA ARG A 84 -15.51 -15.39 -7.25
C ARG A 84 -14.86 -14.04 -7.56
N VAL A 85 -13.59 -13.86 -7.19
CA VAL A 85 -12.88 -12.60 -7.41
C VAL A 85 -12.66 -12.35 -8.89
N ALA A 86 -12.20 -13.34 -9.66
CA ALA A 86 -12.00 -13.21 -11.09
C ALA A 86 -13.29 -12.83 -11.85
N SER A 87 -14.40 -13.52 -11.56
CA SER A 87 -15.68 -13.28 -12.22
C SER A 87 -16.34 -11.95 -11.83
N SER A 88 -15.99 -11.39 -10.66
CA SER A 88 -16.60 -10.14 -10.18
C SER A 88 -16.15 -8.91 -10.95
N TYR A 89 -14.93 -8.95 -11.48
CA TYR A 89 -14.26 -7.82 -12.10
C TYR A 89 -13.82 -8.08 -13.55
N ALA A 90 -14.31 -9.15 -14.16
CA ALA A 90 -14.07 -9.41 -15.58
C ALA A 90 -15.13 -8.80 -16.47
N ASP A 91 -14.78 -8.50 -17.71
CA ASP A 91 -15.70 -7.97 -18.72
C ASP A 91 -16.62 -9.07 -19.29
N ASP A 92 -16.09 -10.30 -19.43
CA ASP A 92 -16.77 -11.45 -19.97
C ASP A 92 -16.22 -12.78 -19.40
N ASN A 93 -16.78 -13.90 -19.87
CA ASN A 93 -16.37 -15.25 -19.44
C ASN A 93 -14.92 -15.58 -19.78
N LEU A 94 -14.42 -15.12 -20.94
CA LEU A 94 -13.04 -15.39 -21.36
C LEU A 94 -12.04 -14.63 -20.52
N HIS A 95 -12.28 -13.35 -20.28
CA HIS A 95 -11.48 -12.54 -19.37
C HIS A 95 -11.52 -13.10 -17.96
N ALA A 96 -12.71 -13.49 -17.46
CA ALA A 96 -12.85 -14.11 -16.16
C ALA A 96 -12.04 -15.40 -16.03
N GLN A 97 -12.07 -16.26 -17.07
CA GLN A 97 -11.31 -17.51 -17.08
C GLN A 97 -9.79 -17.26 -17.07
N ARG A 98 -9.31 -16.26 -17.83
CA ARG A 98 -7.88 -15.92 -17.86
C ARG A 98 -7.43 -15.35 -16.50
N ILE A 99 -8.16 -14.42 -15.91
CA ILE A 99 -7.86 -13.88 -14.56
C ILE A 99 -7.88 -14.99 -13.51
N TYR A 100 -8.87 -15.90 -13.53
CA TYR A 100 -8.88 -17.06 -12.66
C TYR A 100 -7.61 -17.93 -12.83
N ASN A 101 -7.20 -18.17 -14.07
CA ASN A 101 -5.99 -18.93 -14.35
C ASN A 101 -4.74 -18.22 -13.81
N TYR A 102 -4.62 -16.91 -13.95
CA TYR A 102 -3.49 -16.15 -13.44
C TYR A 102 -3.41 -16.19 -11.91
N ILE A 103 -4.55 -16.06 -11.22
CA ILE A 103 -4.60 -16.14 -9.75
C ILE A 103 -4.29 -17.56 -9.28
N SER A 104 -4.94 -18.58 -9.86
CA SER A 104 -4.80 -19.98 -9.44
C SER A 104 -3.43 -20.59 -9.75
N ASN A 105 -2.71 -20.05 -10.75
CA ASN A 105 -1.31 -20.39 -11.03
C ASN A 105 -0.32 -19.54 -10.19
N LEU A 106 -0.81 -18.65 -9.34
CA LEU A 106 -0.01 -17.72 -8.53
C LEU A 106 0.87 -16.77 -9.38
N TRP A 107 0.44 -16.44 -10.58
CA TRP A 107 1.10 -15.45 -11.44
C TRP A 107 0.72 -14.03 -11.06
N PHE A 108 -0.52 -13.84 -10.63
CA PHE A 108 -1.13 -12.60 -10.21
C PHE A 108 -1.84 -12.79 -8.87
N MET A 109 -1.68 -11.83 -7.95
CA MET A 109 -2.36 -11.85 -6.66
C MET A 109 -3.06 -10.51 -6.42
N PRO A 110 -4.39 -10.52 -6.34
CA PRO A 110 -5.17 -9.35 -5.93
C PRO A 110 -4.80 -8.89 -4.51
N ALA A 111 -4.87 -7.59 -4.27
CA ALA A 111 -4.68 -7.04 -2.93
C ALA A 111 -5.72 -7.58 -1.94
N THR A 112 -5.38 -7.56 -0.65
CA THR A 112 -6.24 -8.11 0.41
C THR A 112 -7.70 -7.67 0.32
N PRO A 113 -8.07 -6.38 0.16
CA PRO A 113 -9.48 -6.00 0.07
C PRO A 113 -10.16 -6.50 -1.21
N VAL A 114 -9.44 -6.58 -2.32
CA VAL A 114 -9.97 -7.14 -3.57
C VAL A 114 -10.26 -8.63 -3.38
N LEU A 115 -9.32 -9.37 -2.79
CA LEU A 115 -9.44 -10.81 -2.59
C LEU A 115 -10.50 -11.16 -1.55
N SER A 116 -10.59 -10.42 -0.43
CA SER A 116 -11.54 -10.70 0.65
C SER A 116 -12.96 -10.19 0.38
N ASN A 117 -13.09 -9.01 -0.26
CA ASN A 117 -14.38 -8.32 -0.42
C ASN A 117 -14.96 -8.44 -1.83
N GLY A 118 -14.13 -8.73 -2.84
CA GLY A 118 -14.56 -8.84 -4.25
C GLY A 118 -15.68 -9.84 -4.43
N GLY A 119 -16.76 -9.42 -5.11
CA GLY A 119 -17.96 -10.23 -5.30
C GLY A 119 -18.81 -10.46 -4.06
N THR A 120 -18.54 -9.74 -2.96
CA THR A 120 -19.28 -9.86 -1.70
C THR A 120 -19.93 -8.54 -1.31
N LYS A 121 -20.80 -8.58 -0.27
CA LYS A 121 -21.33 -7.38 0.40
C LYS A 121 -20.50 -6.98 1.65
N ARG A 122 -19.35 -7.61 1.87
CA ARG A 122 -18.57 -7.52 3.12
C ARG A 122 -17.89 -6.17 3.32
N GLY A 123 -17.41 -5.54 2.26
CA GLY A 123 -16.66 -4.29 2.32
C GLY A 123 -16.36 -3.71 0.94
N LEU A 124 -15.44 -2.75 0.89
CA LEU A 124 -14.97 -2.14 -0.35
C LEU A 124 -13.67 -2.80 -0.83
N PRO A 125 -13.40 -2.82 -2.15
CA PRO A 125 -12.23 -3.50 -2.70
C PRO A 125 -10.95 -2.65 -2.68
N ILE A 126 -10.96 -1.48 -2.02
CA ILE A 126 -9.84 -0.53 -1.99
C ILE A 126 -9.07 -0.66 -0.69
N SER A 127 -7.74 -0.62 -0.79
CA SER A 127 -6.82 -0.76 0.35
C SER A 127 -6.20 0.55 0.83
N CYS A 128 -6.06 1.56 -0.04
CA CYS A 128 -5.24 2.73 0.24
C CYS A 128 -5.96 4.04 -0.10
N PHE A 129 -5.91 4.97 0.86
CA PHE A 129 -6.47 6.31 0.77
C PHE A 129 -5.45 7.34 1.22
N LEU A 130 -5.45 8.50 0.55
CA LEU A 130 -4.59 9.62 0.88
C LEU A 130 -5.46 10.88 1.00
N ASN A 131 -5.32 11.61 2.09
CA ASN A 131 -6.04 12.85 2.32
C ASN A 131 -5.19 13.90 3.04
N GLU A 132 -5.74 15.06 3.31
CA GLU A 132 -5.03 16.13 4.01
C GLU A 132 -5.95 16.91 4.96
N ALA A 133 -5.38 17.38 6.06
CA ALA A 133 -6.06 18.28 6.97
C ALA A 133 -6.04 19.72 6.44
N SER A 134 -7.16 20.42 6.46
CA SER A 134 -7.21 21.85 6.23
C SER A 134 -7.06 22.64 7.55
N ASP A 135 -6.49 23.85 7.48
CA ASP A 135 -6.14 24.67 8.66
C ASP A 135 -7.37 25.32 9.32
N SER A 136 -8.28 24.49 9.79
CA SER A 136 -9.46 24.88 10.55
C SER A 136 -9.92 23.76 11.46
N LEU A 137 -10.64 24.09 12.54
CA LEU A 137 -11.25 23.06 13.39
C LEU A 137 -12.21 22.16 12.59
N GLY A 138 -12.99 22.75 11.67
CA GLY A 138 -13.87 22.01 10.78
C GLY A 138 -13.09 20.99 9.94
N GLY A 139 -12.02 21.43 9.26
CA GLY A 139 -11.21 20.54 8.43
C GLY A 139 -10.49 19.43 9.20
N ILE A 140 -10.12 19.67 10.47
CA ILE A 140 -9.57 18.62 11.34
C ILE A 140 -10.67 17.59 11.70
N LEU A 141 -11.87 18.05 12.02
CA LEU A 141 -13.01 17.19 12.33
C LEU A 141 -13.44 16.38 11.11
N ASP A 142 -13.47 16.99 9.92
CA ASP A 142 -13.78 16.33 8.66
C ASP A 142 -12.75 15.22 8.34
N LEU A 143 -11.45 15.51 8.50
CA LEU A 143 -10.39 14.51 8.36
C LEU A 143 -10.57 13.32 9.33
N TRP A 144 -10.84 13.60 10.62
CA TRP A 144 -11.06 12.52 11.59
C TRP A 144 -12.29 11.68 11.22
N SER A 145 -13.39 12.32 10.83
CA SER A 145 -14.62 11.65 10.42
C SER A 145 -14.37 10.76 9.20
N GLU A 146 -13.73 11.29 8.17
CA GLU A 146 -13.37 10.51 6.97
C GLU A 146 -12.49 9.31 7.34
N ASN A 147 -11.42 9.54 8.11
CA ASN A 147 -10.49 8.49 8.50
C ASN A 147 -11.15 7.37 9.32
N VAL A 148 -12.12 7.68 10.16
CA VAL A 148 -12.93 6.67 10.89
C VAL A 148 -13.71 5.78 9.90
N TRP A 149 -14.37 6.36 8.92
CA TRP A 149 -15.12 5.61 7.92
C TRP A 149 -14.22 4.78 7.01
N LEU A 150 -13.09 5.34 6.56
CA LEU A 150 -12.09 4.64 5.75
C LEU A 150 -11.53 3.44 6.50
N ALA A 151 -11.14 3.61 7.77
CA ALA A 151 -10.64 2.55 8.63
C ALA A 151 -11.69 1.46 8.88
N ALA A 152 -12.96 1.84 9.13
CA ALA A 152 -14.07 0.91 9.33
C ALA A 152 -14.33 0.02 8.10
N LYS A 153 -13.97 0.47 6.90
CA LYS A 153 -14.06 -0.31 5.66
C LYS A 153 -12.75 -1.04 5.30
N GLY A 154 -11.75 -0.99 6.18
CA GLY A 154 -10.47 -1.71 6.02
C GLY A 154 -9.42 -0.96 5.20
N GLY A 155 -9.61 0.33 4.93
CA GLY A 155 -8.64 1.19 4.25
C GLY A 155 -7.43 1.49 5.13
N GLY A 156 -6.22 1.45 4.53
CA GLY A 156 -5.02 2.07 5.08
C GLY A 156 -4.97 3.53 4.64
N ILE A 157 -4.55 4.43 5.54
CA ILE A 157 -4.70 5.87 5.34
C ILE A 157 -3.35 6.55 5.44
N GLY A 158 -3.09 7.52 4.56
CA GLY A 158 -1.99 8.47 4.69
C GLY A 158 -2.53 9.89 4.68
N SER A 159 -2.31 10.64 5.77
CA SER A 159 -2.85 11.98 5.93
C SER A 159 -1.73 13.03 6.00
N TYR A 160 -1.86 14.09 5.19
CA TYR A 160 -0.95 15.24 5.25
C TYR A 160 -1.41 16.23 6.33
N TRP A 161 -0.48 16.63 7.20
CA TRP A 161 -0.74 17.53 8.31
C TRP A 161 -0.02 18.87 8.18
N GLY A 162 0.74 19.07 7.10
CA GLY A 162 1.58 20.23 6.90
C GLY A 162 0.84 21.54 6.54
N ASN A 163 -0.48 21.51 6.36
CA ASN A 163 -1.25 22.74 6.16
C ASN A 163 -1.60 23.44 7.48
N LEU A 164 -1.53 22.72 8.61
CA LEU A 164 -1.96 23.26 9.90
C LEU A 164 -0.87 24.11 10.52
N ARG A 165 -1.27 25.26 11.04
CA ARG A 165 -0.38 26.16 11.79
C ARG A 165 0.16 25.51 13.07
N SER A 166 1.37 25.90 13.45
CA SER A 166 2.09 25.34 14.59
C SER A 166 1.62 25.88 15.93
N ILE A 167 2.11 25.25 17.01
CA ILE A 167 1.84 25.67 18.39
C ILE A 167 2.14 27.16 18.61
N GLY A 168 1.24 27.82 19.29
CA GLY A 168 1.38 29.24 19.67
C GLY A 168 0.97 30.24 18.60
N GLU A 169 0.68 29.81 17.35
CA GLU A 169 0.16 30.71 16.32
C GLU A 169 -1.27 31.17 16.63
N LYS A 170 -1.65 32.32 16.12
CA LYS A 170 -2.93 32.96 16.45
C LYS A 170 -4.12 32.22 15.86
N ILE A 171 -5.16 32.04 16.66
CA ILE A 171 -6.49 31.60 16.25
C ILE A 171 -7.46 32.77 16.48
N GLY A 172 -7.99 33.33 15.39
CA GLY A 172 -8.87 34.51 15.48
C GLY A 172 -8.20 35.69 16.20
N LYS A 173 -8.97 36.40 17.07
CA LYS A 173 -8.48 37.60 17.69
C LYS A 173 -7.69 37.40 18.99
N VAL A 174 -7.92 36.33 19.72
CA VAL A 174 -7.40 36.16 21.10
C VAL A 174 -6.85 34.76 21.42
N GLY A 175 -7.07 33.76 20.56
CA GLY A 175 -6.65 32.39 20.77
C GLY A 175 -5.26 32.07 20.22
N LYS A 176 -4.65 31.03 20.75
CA LYS A 176 -3.43 30.42 20.22
C LYS A 176 -3.65 28.93 20.04
N THR A 177 -3.12 28.34 18.94
CA THR A 177 -3.21 26.91 18.70
C THR A 177 -2.31 26.11 19.64
N SER A 178 -2.74 24.91 19.99
CA SER A 178 -1.95 23.91 20.72
C SER A 178 -0.97 23.13 19.81
N GLY A 179 -0.94 23.45 18.51
CA GLY A 179 -0.12 22.77 17.51
C GLY A 179 -0.77 21.50 16.96
N ILE A 180 -0.01 20.79 16.11
CA ILE A 180 -0.52 19.62 15.38
C ILE A 180 -0.50 18.33 16.22
N ILE A 181 0.46 18.17 17.12
CA ILE A 181 0.68 16.90 17.82
C ILE A 181 -0.53 16.45 18.66
N PRO A 182 -1.25 17.32 19.41
CA PRO A 182 -2.45 16.92 20.14
C PRO A 182 -3.57 16.39 19.22
N PHE A 183 -3.73 16.96 18.03
CA PHE A 183 -4.72 16.49 17.04
C PHE A 183 -4.31 15.15 16.43
N ILE A 184 -3.02 14.95 16.15
CA ILE A 184 -2.46 13.66 15.74
C ILE A 184 -2.67 12.60 16.84
N LYS A 185 -2.54 12.98 18.12
CA LYS A 185 -2.82 12.06 19.23
C LYS A 185 -4.27 11.57 19.28
N VAL A 186 -5.22 12.43 18.96
CA VAL A 186 -6.64 12.02 18.81
C VAL A 186 -6.76 11.00 17.66
N MET A 187 -6.14 11.29 16.53
CA MET A 187 -6.12 10.37 15.38
C MET A 187 -5.48 9.01 15.73
N ASP A 188 -4.42 8.99 16.54
CA ASP A 188 -3.79 7.77 17.06
C ASP A 188 -4.81 6.90 17.81
N SER A 189 -5.57 7.50 18.71
CA SER A 189 -6.58 6.81 19.49
C SER A 189 -7.78 6.34 18.65
N LEU A 190 -8.24 7.17 17.70
CA LEU A 190 -9.31 6.80 16.76
C LEU A 190 -8.90 5.60 15.89
N THR A 191 -7.68 5.61 15.37
CA THR A 191 -7.16 4.52 14.53
C THR A 191 -7.09 3.20 15.29
N MET A 192 -6.72 3.22 16.57
CA MET A 192 -6.73 2.02 17.42
C MET A 192 -8.13 1.49 17.70
N ALA A 193 -9.10 2.39 17.92
CA ALA A 193 -10.48 2.03 18.27
C ALA A 193 -11.24 1.40 17.10
N ILE A 194 -10.87 1.72 15.86
CA ILE A 194 -11.61 1.33 14.66
C ILE A 194 -10.94 0.13 14.00
N SER A 195 -11.76 -0.85 13.61
CA SER A 195 -11.32 -2.00 12.82
C SER A 195 -12.43 -2.51 11.92
N GLN A 196 -12.06 -3.12 10.80
CA GLN A 196 -13.01 -3.86 9.96
C GLN A 196 -13.25 -5.26 10.57
N GLY A 197 -14.07 -5.33 11.60
CA GLY A 197 -14.31 -6.58 12.34
C GLY A 197 -12.99 -7.20 12.82
N SER A 198 -12.83 -8.52 12.68
CA SER A 198 -11.56 -9.21 12.96
C SER A 198 -10.58 -9.23 11.77
N LEU A 199 -10.97 -8.73 10.59
CA LEU A 199 -10.23 -8.90 9.34
C LEU A 199 -9.03 -7.95 9.23
N ARG A 200 -9.22 -6.65 9.54
CA ARG A 200 -8.18 -5.64 9.41
C ARG A 200 -8.34 -4.56 10.47
N ARG A 201 -7.27 -4.31 11.23
CA ARG A 201 -7.23 -3.20 12.18
C ARG A 201 -7.04 -1.88 11.43
N GLY A 202 -7.59 -0.79 11.97
CA GLY A 202 -7.31 0.54 11.49
C GLY A 202 -5.81 0.83 11.55
N SER A 203 -5.26 1.41 10.49
CA SER A 203 -3.85 1.77 10.40
C SER A 203 -3.72 3.05 9.58
N ALA A 204 -2.95 4.01 10.08
CA ALA A 204 -2.76 5.28 9.40
C ALA A 204 -1.32 5.79 9.56
N ALA A 205 -0.89 6.60 8.59
CA ALA A 205 0.35 7.35 8.61
C ALA A 205 0.07 8.85 8.53
N CYS A 206 0.87 9.64 9.24
CA CYS A 206 0.85 11.10 9.19
C CYS A 206 2.09 11.60 8.45
N TYR A 207 1.92 12.60 7.59
CA TYR A 207 3.02 13.16 6.80
C TYR A 207 3.18 14.66 7.09
N LEU A 208 4.45 15.09 7.26
CA LEU A 208 4.80 16.46 7.57
C LEU A 208 6.00 16.92 6.73
N PRO A 209 5.99 18.16 6.17
CA PRO A 209 7.15 18.69 5.48
C PRO A 209 8.26 19.07 6.47
N VAL A 210 9.51 18.95 6.04
CA VAL A 210 10.71 19.14 6.87
C VAL A 210 10.93 20.59 7.34
N ASP A 211 10.21 21.54 6.75
CA ASP A 211 10.25 22.95 7.14
C ASP A 211 9.10 23.38 8.07
N HIS A 212 8.24 22.43 8.51
CA HIS A 212 7.20 22.73 9.47
C HIS A 212 7.77 23.03 10.86
N PRO A 213 7.25 24.04 11.61
CA PRO A 213 7.82 24.43 12.91
C PRO A 213 7.80 23.33 13.98
N GLU A 214 6.88 22.37 13.92
CA GLU A 214 6.82 21.25 14.88
C GLU A 214 7.54 19.98 14.39
N ILE A 215 8.42 20.09 13.38
CA ILE A 215 9.08 18.93 12.77
C ILE A 215 9.93 18.12 13.76
N GLU A 216 10.61 18.79 14.68
CA GLU A 216 11.47 18.10 15.66
C GLU A 216 10.65 17.23 16.62
N GLU A 217 9.51 17.72 17.08
CA GLU A 217 8.61 16.97 17.94
C GLU A 217 7.90 15.85 17.16
N PHE A 218 7.51 16.13 15.93
CA PHE A 218 6.90 15.14 15.03
C PHE A 218 7.83 13.93 14.78
N ILE A 219 9.12 14.15 14.55
CA ILE A 219 10.11 13.09 14.37
C ILE A 219 10.15 12.17 15.61
N GLU A 220 9.96 12.72 16.80
CA GLU A 220 10.10 12.00 18.07
C GLU A 220 8.78 11.49 18.67
N MET A 221 7.64 11.75 18.01
CA MET A 221 6.33 11.43 18.59
C MET A 221 6.12 9.93 18.84
N ARG A 222 6.85 9.04 18.15
CA ARG A 222 6.82 7.58 18.36
C ARG A 222 7.80 7.05 19.39
N ARG A 223 8.69 7.87 19.91
CA ARG A 223 9.56 7.44 21.02
C ARG A 223 8.73 7.20 22.27
N PRO A 224 8.73 5.97 22.84
CA PRO A 224 7.87 5.64 23.98
C PRO A 224 8.34 6.28 25.30
N THR A 225 9.60 6.72 25.36
CA THR A 225 10.24 7.27 26.54
C THR A 225 10.50 8.76 26.40
N GLY A 226 10.45 9.48 27.52
CA GLY A 226 10.73 10.92 27.60
C GLY A 226 9.59 11.81 27.04
N GLY A 227 9.56 13.06 27.46
CA GLY A 227 8.59 14.06 27.04
C GLY A 227 7.18 13.88 27.64
N ASP A 228 6.24 14.71 27.17
CA ASP A 228 4.83 14.67 27.58
C ASP A 228 4.10 13.52 26.87
N PRO A 229 3.50 12.55 27.60
CA PRO A 229 2.71 11.47 27.03
C PRO A 229 1.54 11.95 26.16
N ASN A 230 0.99 13.13 26.43
CA ASN A 230 -0.11 13.70 25.63
C ASN A 230 0.35 14.18 24.25
N ARG A 231 1.65 14.29 24.05
CA ARG A 231 2.28 14.67 22.78
C ARG A 231 3.01 13.49 22.11
N LYS A 232 2.56 12.28 22.38
CA LYS A 232 3.06 11.04 21.77
C LYS A 232 1.95 10.32 21.00
N ALA A 233 2.31 9.76 19.84
CA ALA A 233 1.43 8.95 19.00
C ALA A 233 2.17 7.65 18.66
N LEU A 234 1.95 6.60 19.45
CA LEU A 234 2.76 5.37 19.39
C LEU A 234 2.24 4.34 18.38
N ASN A 235 1.01 4.49 17.90
CA ASN A 235 0.35 3.51 17.03
C ASN A 235 0.25 3.98 15.57
N LEU A 236 0.31 5.30 15.34
CA LEU A 236 0.39 5.83 13.99
C LEU A 236 1.80 5.70 13.43
N HIS A 237 1.87 5.44 12.14
CA HIS A 237 3.08 5.61 11.36
C HIS A 237 3.27 7.10 11.01
N HIS A 238 4.48 7.50 10.68
CA HIS A 238 4.72 8.88 10.25
C HIS A 238 5.85 8.98 9.22
N GLY A 239 5.78 10.01 8.41
CA GLY A 239 6.75 10.27 7.35
C GLY A 239 7.12 11.73 7.23
N VAL A 240 8.37 12.01 6.89
CA VAL A 240 8.89 13.35 6.67
C VAL A 240 9.13 13.55 5.19
N LEU A 241 8.61 14.67 4.67
CA LEU A 241 8.76 15.08 3.27
C LEU A 241 9.98 15.98 3.16
N LEU A 242 11.01 15.50 2.51
CA LEU A 242 12.28 16.22 2.32
C LEU A 242 12.30 16.95 0.98
N SER A 243 12.63 18.23 1.01
CA SER A 243 12.88 19.00 -0.21
C SER A 243 14.34 18.90 -0.65
N ASP A 244 14.59 19.10 -1.94
CA ASP A 244 15.94 19.20 -2.49
C ASP A 244 16.72 20.35 -1.83
N ALA A 245 16.04 21.46 -1.47
CA ALA A 245 16.63 22.58 -0.77
C ALA A 245 17.14 22.18 0.61
N PHE A 246 16.35 21.40 1.38
CA PHE A 246 16.79 20.88 2.67
C PHE A 246 18.02 19.98 2.53
N MET A 247 18.02 19.07 1.57
CA MET A 247 19.18 18.18 1.36
C MET A 247 20.46 18.92 0.98
N ARG A 248 20.34 19.97 0.18
CA ARG A 248 21.49 20.87 -0.09
C ARG A 248 21.97 21.60 1.17
N ALA A 249 21.04 22.08 2.02
CA ALA A 249 21.40 22.71 3.28
C ALA A 249 22.09 21.72 4.25
N VAL A 250 21.70 20.45 4.25
CA VAL A 250 22.39 19.38 5.00
C VAL A 250 23.81 19.16 4.48
N GLU A 251 23.98 19.07 3.17
CA GLU A 251 25.27 18.84 2.52
C GLU A 251 26.25 20.01 2.82
N ASN A 252 25.76 21.24 2.71
CA ASN A 252 26.56 22.45 2.91
C ASN A 252 26.69 22.89 4.38
N ASP A 253 26.09 22.17 5.33
CA ASP A 253 26.04 22.51 6.76
C ASP A 253 25.42 23.88 7.05
N GLU A 254 24.33 24.18 6.36
CA GLU A 254 23.61 25.46 6.43
C GLU A 254 22.52 25.45 7.51
N GLN A 255 22.03 26.66 7.81
CA GLN A 255 20.85 26.84 8.65
C GLN A 255 19.58 26.57 7.83
N TRP A 256 18.56 26.03 8.50
CA TRP A 256 17.27 25.70 7.93
C TRP A 256 16.14 26.46 8.63
N GLY A 257 15.35 27.20 7.87
CA GLY A 257 14.21 27.96 8.39
C GLY A 257 12.96 27.10 8.50
N LEU A 258 12.40 27.01 9.69
CA LEU A 258 11.10 26.39 9.94
C LEU A 258 10.01 27.46 9.72
N LYS A 259 9.04 27.17 8.85
CA LYS A 259 8.10 28.15 8.31
C LYS A 259 6.68 27.87 8.75
N SER A 260 5.94 28.93 9.13
CA SER A 260 4.50 28.86 9.31
C SER A 260 3.81 28.42 8.02
N PRO A 261 2.94 27.39 8.04
CA PRO A 261 2.12 27.06 6.90
C PRO A 261 1.09 28.16 6.51
N ALA A 262 0.74 29.02 7.46
CA ALA A 262 -0.28 30.04 7.27
C ALA A 262 0.17 31.20 6.37
N ASP A 263 1.43 31.64 6.50
CA ASP A 263 1.94 32.83 5.82
C ASP A 263 3.39 32.69 5.28
N GLY A 264 4.02 31.54 5.49
CA GLY A 264 5.40 31.27 5.03
C GLY A 264 6.49 31.96 5.85
N THR A 265 6.15 32.65 6.95
CA THR A 265 7.14 33.34 7.80
C THR A 265 8.03 32.31 8.53
N VAL A 266 9.35 32.61 8.59
CA VAL A 266 10.30 31.78 9.34
C VAL A 266 10.08 32.06 10.84
N GLN A 267 9.64 31.03 11.57
CA GLN A 267 9.41 31.09 13.00
C GLN A 267 10.64 30.73 13.82
N GLN A 268 11.44 29.81 13.30
CA GLN A 268 12.65 29.33 13.94
C GLN A 268 13.69 28.96 12.87
N THR A 269 14.97 29.08 13.22
CA THR A 269 16.08 28.65 12.38
C THR A 269 16.91 27.63 13.15
N ILE A 270 17.20 26.49 12.54
CA ILE A 270 17.95 25.38 13.13
C ILE A 270 19.03 24.89 12.17
N SER A 271 20.00 24.10 12.65
CA SER A 271 20.96 23.44 11.79
C SER A 271 20.29 22.32 10.96
N ALA A 272 20.36 22.41 9.63
CA ALA A 272 19.85 21.39 8.73
C ALA A 272 20.50 20.01 9.01
N ARG A 273 21.81 19.99 9.24
CA ARG A 273 22.57 18.76 9.54
C ARG A 273 22.13 18.12 10.85
N ASN A 274 21.92 18.92 11.91
CA ASN A 274 21.45 18.40 13.19
C ASN A 274 20.04 17.81 13.08
N LEU A 275 19.13 18.47 12.35
CA LEU A 275 17.80 17.94 12.08
C LEU A 275 17.86 16.61 11.32
N TRP A 276 18.73 16.52 10.30
CA TRP A 276 18.96 15.29 9.54
C TRP A 276 19.48 14.15 10.42
N ILE A 277 20.48 14.42 11.27
CA ILE A 277 21.02 13.43 12.23
C ILE A 277 19.92 12.96 13.17
N ARG A 278 19.10 13.89 13.72
CA ARG A 278 17.99 13.58 14.60
C ARG A 278 16.96 12.66 13.94
N LEU A 279 16.60 12.94 12.68
CA LEU A 279 15.72 12.11 11.89
C LEU A 279 16.27 10.70 11.67
N LEU A 280 17.54 10.58 11.28
CA LEU A 280 18.19 9.28 11.10
C LEU A 280 18.30 8.50 12.43
N THR A 281 18.58 9.18 13.54
CA THR A 281 18.63 8.57 14.88
C THR A 281 17.27 7.99 15.25
N ALA A 282 16.18 8.75 15.05
CA ALA A 282 14.82 8.27 15.29
C ALA A 282 14.52 7.02 14.44
N ARG A 283 14.94 7.00 13.17
CA ARG A 283 14.77 5.82 12.29
C ARG A 283 15.52 4.58 12.79
N ILE A 284 16.74 4.75 13.29
CA ILE A 284 17.52 3.63 13.84
C ILE A 284 16.86 3.08 15.10
N GLU A 285 16.32 3.95 15.94
CA GLU A 285 15.71 3.56 17.21
C GLU A 285 14.32 2.94 17.07
N THR A 286 13.51 3.43 16.15
CA THR A 286 12.08 3.09 16.05
C THR A 286 11.68 2.46 14.70
N GLY A 287 12.55 2.51 13.68
CA GLY A 287 12.21 2.15 12.29
C GLY A 287 11.52 3.28 11.52
N GLU A 288 11.19 4.40 12.15
CA GLU A 288 10.45 5.53 11.60
C GLU A 288 11.08 6.87 12.00
N PRO A 289 10.73 7.98 11.33
CA PRO A 289 9.75 8.19 10.26
C PRO A 289 10.15 7.62 8.89
N TYR A 290 9.17 7.45 7.97
CA TYR A 290 9.45 7.31 6.54
C TYR A 290 10.12 8.56 6.00
N ILE A 291 10.88 8.41 4.92
CA ILE A 291 11.53 9.53 4.22
C ILE A 291 11.02 9.56 2.79
N ILE A 292 10.46 10.70 2.37
CA ILE A 292 9.98 10.94 1.01
C ILE A 292 10.65 12.17 0.43
N TYR A 293 11.32 12.03 -0.71
CA TYR A 293 11.91 13.13 -1.47
C TYR A 293 10.83 13.79 -2.33
N ILE A 294 10.09 14.72 -1.75
CA ILE A 294 8.86 15.25 -2.31
C ILE A 294 9.07 16.00 -3.64
N ASP A 295 10.20 16.68 -3.81
CA ASP A 295 10.50 17.37 -5.05
C ASP A 295 10.77 16.36 -6.18
N THR A 296 11.41 15.23 -5.89
CA THR A 296 11.58 14.14 -6.85
C THR A 296 10.23 13.56 -7.27
N VAL A 297 9.34 13.32 -6.31
CA VAL A 297 7.98 12.88 -6.60
C VAL A 297 7.29 13.85 -7.56
N ASN A 298 7.25 15.15 -7.22
CA ASN A 298 6.55 16.15 -8.03
C ASN A 298 7.19 16.42 -9.40
N ARG A 299 8.50 16.17 -9.57
CA ARG A 299 9.12 16.19 -10.89
C ARG A 299 8.62 15.06 -11.79
N LEU A 300 8.31 13.90 -11.21
CA LEU A 300 7.97 12.67 -11.91
C LEU A 300 6.47 12.40 -12.02
N ILE A 301 5.60 13.25 -11.47
CA ILE A 301 4.14 13.08 -11.62
C ILE A 301 3.73 13.10 -13.10
N PRO A 302 2.65 12.40 -13.47
CA PRO A 302 2.13 12.34 -14.82
C PRO A 302 1.83 13.74 -15.42
N GLN A 303 1.93 13.87 -16.72
CA GLN A 303 1.74 15.15 -17.41
C GLN A 303 0.33 15.76 -17.17
N HIS A 304 -0.69 14.93 -17.09
CA HIS A 304 -2.06 15.41 -16.82
C HIS A 304 -2.20 16.04 -15.42
N HIS A 305 -1.49 15.55 -14.41
CA HIS A 305 -1.45 16.20 -13.09
C HIS A 305 -0.80 17.59 -13.18
N LYS A 306 0.33 17.72 -13.91
CA LYS A 306 0.99 19.01 -14.12
C LYS A 306 0.09 20.00 -14.85
N LEU A 307 -0.62 19.57 -15.89
CA LEU A 307 -1.56 20.39 -16.63
C LEU A 307 -2.77 20.83 -15.78
N ALA A 308 -3.16 20.01 -14.81
CA ALA A 308 -4.22 20.33 -13.86
C ALA A 308 -3.74 21.13 -12.63
N ASN A 309 -2.45 21.51 -12.56
CA ASN A 309 -1.81 22.17 -11.43
C ASN A 309 -1.93 21.38 -10.10
N LEU A 310 -1.96 20.05 -10.20
CA LEU A 310 -2.00 19.18 -9.04
C LEU A 310 -0.59 18.90 -8.53
N THR A 311 -0.44 18.84 -7.21
CA THR A 311 0.82 18.52 -6.54
C THR A 311 0.60 17.41 -5.52
N VAL A 312 1.60 16.54 -5.39
CA VAL A 312 1.61 15.52 -4.35
C VAL A 312 2.21 16.12 -3.07
N LYS A 313 1.50 15.94 -1.95
CA LYS A 313 1.90 16.42 -0.63
C LYS A 313 2.01 15.30 0.40
N THR A 314 1.58 14.08 0.06
CA THR A 314 1.51 12.97 1.01
C THR A 314 1.75 11.64 0.29
N SER A 315 1.71 10.56 1.06
CA SER A 315 1.68 9.19 0.55
C SER A 315 0.65 8.37 1.33
N ASN A 316 0.41 7.14 0.91
CA ASN A 316 -0.44 6.20 1.66
C ASN A 316 0.28 5.65 2.91
N LEU A 317 -0.39 4.73 3.62
CA LEU A 317 0.13 4.08 4.82
C LEU A 317 1.52 3.45 4.63
N CYS A 318 1.75 2.80 3.48
CA CYS A 318 2.98 2.05 3.20
C CYS A 318 4.02 2.85 2.39
N SER A 319 3.72 4.10 2.04
CA SER A 319 4.56 5.08 1.34
C SER A 319 4.94 4.74 -0.13
N GLU A 320 4.19 3.85 -0.80
CA GLU A 320 4.41 3.52 -2.22
C GLU A 320 3.52 4.31 -3.20
N ILE A 321 2.47 5.00 -2.71
CA ILE A 321 1.53 5.75 -3.55
C ILE A 321 1.77 7.25 -3.43
N THR A 322 1.86 7.91 -4.58
CA THR A 322 2.11 9.35 -4.67
C THR A 322 1.06 9.98 -5.59
N LEU A 323 -0.11 10.29 -5.02
CA LEU A 323 -1.24 10.90 -5.71
C LEU A 323 -1.61 12.25 -5.08
N PRO A 324 -2.16 13.19 -5.87
CA PRO A 324 -2.55 14.50 -5.36
C PRO A 324 -3.78 14.42 -4.45
N THR A 325 -3.77 15.25 -3.39
CA THR A 325 -4.84 15.41 -2.41
C THR A 325 -5.23 16.88 -2.28
N GLY A 326 -6.27 17.17 -1.51
CA GLY A 326 -6.75 18.50 -1.22
C GLY A 326 -7.57 19.14 -2.35
N ILE A 327 -7.78 20.44 -2.24
CA ILE A 327 -8.68 21.17 -3.13
C ILE A 327 -8.07 21.31 -4.53
N ASP A 328 -8.80 20.86 -5.54
CA ASP A 328 -8.40 20.99 -6.94
C ASP A 328 -8.88 22.33 -7.56
N LYS A 329 -8.58 22.53 -8.84
CA LYS A 329 -8.97 23.73 -9.61
C LYS A 329 -10.48 23.97 -9.70
N ASP A 330 -11.27 22.93 -9.49
CA ASP A 330 -12.74 23.00 -9.51
C ASP A 330 -13.32 23.30 -8.11
N GLY A 331 -12.45 23.55 -7.12
CA GLY A 331 -12.79 23.85 -5.73
C GLY A 331 -13.31 22.64 -4.95
N ARG A 332 -13.05 21.42 -5.43
CA ARG A 332 -13.49 20.17 -4.79
C ARG A 332 -12.32 19.51 -4.07
N ASP A 333 -12.61 18.97 -2.90
CA ASP A 333 -11.64 18.21 -2.13
C ASP A 333 -11.41 16.85 -2.75
N ARG A 334 -10.18 16.34 -2.63
CA ARG A 334 -9.73 15.06 -3.17
C ARG A 334 -9.15 14.19 -2.08
N THR A 335 -9.74 13.03 -1.89
CA THR A 335 -9.13 11.91 -1.19
C THR A 335 -8.63 10.92 -2.23
N ALA A 336 -7.33 10.84 -2.41
CA ALA A 336 -6.76 9.96 -3.43
C ALA A 336 -6.97 8.49 -3.09
N VAL A 337 -7.24 7.70 -4.13
CA VAL A 337 -7.57 6.28 -4.03
C VAL A 337 -6.62 5.49 -4.91
N CYS A 338 -6.10 4.38 -4.41
CA CYS A 338 -5.34 3.45 -5.23
C CYS A 338 -5.86 2.03 -5.14
N CYS A 339 -6.09 1.43 -6.30
CA CYS A 339 -6.41 0.03 -6.47
C CYS A 339 -5.14 -0.74 -6.75
N LEU A 340 -4.75 -1.63 -5.83
CA LEU A 340 -3.48 -2.34 -5.87
C LEU A 340 -3.65 -3.82 -6.17
N SER A 341 -2.70 -4.40 -6.92
CA SER A 341 -2.48 -5.85 -7.01
C SER A 341 -1.05 -6.11 -7.48
N SER A 342 -0.59 -7.37 -7.45
CA SER A 342 0.82 -7.67 -7.72
C SER A 342 1.01 -8.86 -8.66
N LEU A 343 1.97 -8.74 -9.57
CA LEU A 343 2.51 -9.83 -10.36
C LEU A 343 3.54 -10.61 -9.55
N ASN A 344 3.59 -11.92 -9.71
CA ASN A 344 4.59 -12.76 -9.06
C ASN A 344 5.78 -13.02 -9.99
N LEU A 345 6.90 -12.37 -9.70
CA LEU A 345 8.13 -12.50 -10.48
C LEU A 345 8.86 -13.85 -10.25
N GLU A 346 8.56 -14.58 -9.17
CA GLU A 346 9.04 -15.95 -9.03
C GLU A 346 8.58 -16.83 -10.19
N LYS A 347 7.38 -16.53 -10.71
CA LYS A 347 6.73 -17.18 -11.84
C LYS A 347 6.94 -16.46 -13.17
N TYR A 348 7.86 -15.49 -13.24
CA TYR A 348 8.09 -14.64 -14.41
C TYR A 348 8.27 -15.45 -15.70
N ASP A 349 9.06 -16.52 -15.69
CA ASP A 349 9.31 -17.36 -16.87
C ASP A 349 8.06 -18.13 -17.37
N GLU A 350 7.03 -18.28 -16.51
CA GLU A 350 5.79 -18.94 -16.87
C GLU A 350 4.80 -18.00 -17.57
N TRP A 351 4.84 -16.69 -17.27
CA TRP A 351 3.85 -15.73 -17.76
C TRP A 351 4.40 -14.61 -18.67
N LYS A 352 5.72 -14.42 -18.72
CA LYS A 352 6.34 -13.29 -19.46
C LYS A 352 5.98 -13.20 -20.94
N ASP A 353 5.68 -14.33 -21.56
CA ASP A 353 5.36 -14.44 -22.98
C ASP A 353 3.84 -14.52 -23.25
N ASP A 354 3.00 -14.43 -22.20
CA ASP A 354 1.54 -14.37 -22.34
C ASP A 354 1.16 -12.96 -22.87
N PRO A 355 0.55 -12.86 -24.07
CA PRO A 355 0.28 -11.58 -24.71
C PRO A 355 -0.86 -10.80 -24.05
N ASP A 356 -1.76 -11.48 -23.35
CA ASP A 356 -2.98 -10.90 -22.79
C ASP A 356 -2.84 -10.51 -21.32
N MET A 357 -1.91 -11.13 -20.58
CA MET A 357 -1.88 -11.08 -19.12
C MET A 357 -1.86 -9.66 -18.56
N ILE A 358 -0.96 -8.80 -19.02
CA ILE A 358 -0.85 -7.43 -18.47
C ILE A 358 -2.09 -6.61 -18.83
N ASN A 359 -2.58 -6.74 -20.05
CA ASN A 359 -3.81 -6.05 -20.47
C ASN A 359 -5.03 -6.48 -19.65
N ASP A 360 -5.21 -7.78 -19.45
CA ASP A 360 -6.29 -8.35 -18.65
C ASP A 360 -6.22 -7.87 -17.18
N VAL A 361 -5.03 -7.86 -16.59
CA VAL A 361 -4.82 -7.41 -15.21
C VAL A 361 -5.08 -5.90 -15.08
N MET A 362 -4.65 -5.09 -16.03
CA MET A 362 -4.94 -3.64 -16.04
C MET A 362 -6.44 -3.39 -16.15
N ARG A 363 -7.13 -4.11 -17.03
CA ARG A 363 -8.58 -4.03 -17.18
C ARG A 363 -9.32 -4.49 -15.92
N PHE A 364 -8.85 -5.58 -15.29
CA PHE A 364 -9.36 -6.05 -14.01
C PHE A 364 -9.25 -4.98 -12.93
N LEU A 365 -8.11 -4.31 -12.79
CA LEU A 365 -7.90 -3.24 -11.80
C LEU A 365 -8.80 -2.03 -12.06
N ASP A 366 -9.00 -1.63 -13.31
CA ASP A 366 -9.91 -0.56 -13.67
C ASP A 366 -11.38 -0.91 -13.34
N ASN A 367 -11.77 -2.18 -13.51
CA ASN A 367 -13.10 -2.67 -13.13
C ASN A 367 -13.27 -2.71 -11.60
N VAL A 368 -12.22 -3.04 -10.83
CA VAL A 368 -12.24 -2.95 -9.36
C VAL A 368 -12.49 -1.50 -8.92
N LEU A 369 -11.83 -0.54 -9.57
CA LEU A 369 -12.02 0.88 -9.28
C LEU A 369 -13.44 1.34 -9.62
N THR A 370 -13.99 0.89 -10.74
CA THR A 370 -15.39 1.14 -11.15
C THR A 370 -16.38 0.58 -10.10
N ASP A 371 -16.15 -0.63 -9.61
CA ASP A 371 -16.97 -1.23 -8.55
C ASP A 371 -16.93 -0.41 -7.25
N PHE A 372 -15.75 0.11 -6.88
CA PHE A 372 -15.62 1.01 -5.75
C PHE A 372 -16.44 2.29 -5.94
N ILE A 373 -16.30 2.98 -7.07
CA ILE A 373 -17.03 4.22 -7.38
C ILE A 373 -18.54 4.01 -7.26
N ASN A 374 -19.03 2.88 -7.78
CA ASN A 374 -20.47 2.58 -7.80
C ASN A 374 -21.05 2.15 -6.44
N LYS A 375 -20.22 1.60 -5.53
CA LYS A 375 -20.64 1.01 -4.26
C LYS A 375 -20.28 1.83 -3.03
N ALA A 376 -19.37 2.80 -3.18
CA ALA A 376 -18.93 3.61 -2.05
C ALA A 376 -20.10 4.45 -1.52
N PRO A 377 -20.31 4.46 -0.19
CA PRO A 377 -21.35 5.28 0.41
C PRO A 377 -20.98 6.77 0.38
N ASP A 378 -21.97 7.64 0.62
CA ASP A 378 -21.82 9.11 0.53
C ASP A 378 -20.69 9.69 1.39
N GLN A 379 -20.33 9.01 2.49
CA GLN A 379 -19.20 9.40 3.33
C GLN A 379 -17.84 9.37 2.59
N PHE A 380 -17.78 8.72 1.43
CA PHE A 380 -16.60 8.61 0.57
C PHE A 380 -16.68 9.50 -0.66
N LYS A 381 -17.50 10.56 -0.65
CA LYS A 381 -17.74 11.44 -1.81
C LYS A 381 -16.45 12.01 -2.41
N ASP A 382 -15.48 12.39 -1.58
CA ASP A 382 -14.21 12.97 -2.03
C ASP A 382 -13.26 11.89 -2.59
N ALA A 383 -13.35 10.66 -2.05
CA ALA A 383 -12.64 9.50 -2.57
C ALA A 383 -13.25 9.01 -3.91
N THR A 384 -14.58 8.96 -4.04
CA THR A 384 -15.23 8.61 -5.30
C THR A 384 -14.96 9.65 -6.38
N TYR A 385 -15.05 10.94 -6.05
CA TYR A 385 -14.70 12.02 -6.97
C TYR A 385 -13.25 11.91 -7.45
N SER A 386 -12.32 11.69 -6.54
CA SER A 386 -10.91 11.50 -6.89
C SER A 386 -10.71 10.28 -7.79
N ALA A 387 -11.33 9.14 -7.44
CA ALA A 387 -11.23 7.90 -8.22
C ALA A 387 -11.79 8.05 -9.65
N GLU A 388 -12.91 8.76 -9.82
CA GLU A 388 -13.49 9.06 -11.13
C GLU A 388 -12.56 9.90 -12.01
N ARG A 389 -11.91 10.91 -11.41
CA ARG A 389 -11.03 11.85 -12.12
C ARG A 389 -9.67 11.25 -12.45
N GLU A 390 -9.11 10.44 -11.54
CA GLU A 390 -7.75 9.91 -11.66
C GLU A 390 -7.69 8.56 -12.37
N ARG A 391 -8.64 7.67 -12.08
CA ARG A 391 -8.61 6.26 -12.50
C ARG A 391 -7.26 5.60 -12.22
N SER A 392 -6.63 5.95 -11.08
CA SER A 392 -5.31 5.46 -10.72
C SER A 392 -5.35 4.01 -10.27
N VAL A 393 -4.52 3.18 -10.90
CA VAL A 393 -4.32 1.77 -10.55
C VAL A 393 -2.85 1.51 -10.24
N GLY A 394 -2.56 0.59 -9.32
CA GLY A 394 -1.22 0.21 -8.93
C GLY A 394 -0.95 -1.25 -9.24
N LEU A 395 -0.18 -1.52 -10.29
CA LEU A 395 0.31 -2.85 -10.61
C LEU A 395 1.72 -3.03 -10.03
N GLY A 396 1.80 -3.68 -8.86
CA GLY A 396 3.06 -3.97 -8.19
C GLY A 396 3.65 -5.32 -8.61
N VAL A 397 4.77 -5.65 -7.99
CA VAL A 397 5.44 -6.95 -8.16
C VAL A 397 5.83 -7.52 -6.80
N MET A 398 5.92 -8.85 -6.72
CA MET A 398 6.49 -9.61 -5.61
C MET A 398 7.39 -10.72 -6.14
N GLY A 399 8.21 -11.33 -5.29
CA GLY A 399 9.00 -12.49 -5.67
C GLY A 399 10.27 -12.21 -6.49
N PHE A 400 10.72 -10.94 -6.61
CA PHE A 400 11.96 -10.64 -7.35
C PHE A 400 13.18 -11.34 -6.74
N HIS A 401 13.31 -11.33 -5.42
CA HIS A 401 14.39 -12.02 -4.73
C HIS A 401 14.31 -13.55 -4.96
N SER A 402 13.11 -14.14 -4.89
CA SER A 402 12.90 -15.56 -5.20
C SER A 402 13.30 -15.89 -6.65
N PHE A 403 12.95 -15.01 -7.61
CA PHE A 403 13.41 -15.14 -9.00
C PHE A 403 14.92 -15.13 -9.10
N LEU A 404 15.60 -14.21 -8.43
CA LEU A 404 17.07 -14.14 -8.43
C LEU A 404 17.68 -15.40 -7.81
N GLN A 405 17.16 -15.88 -6.67
CA GLN A 405 17.65 -17.11 -6.02
C GLN A 405 17.47 -18.34 -6.90
N LYS A 406 16.30 -18.49 -7.51
CA LYS A 406 16.02 -19.58 -8.47
C LYS A 406 17.05 -19.60 -9.60
N ASN A 407 17.48 -18.42 -10.06
CA ASN A 407 18.48 -18.25 -11.10
C ASN A 407 19.93 -18.18 -10.58
N ARG A 408 20.14 -18.36 -9.25
CA ARG A 408 21.46 -18.28 -8.60
C ARG A 408 22.17 -16.94 -8.80
N ILE A 409 21.42 -15.85 -8.77
CA ILE A 409 21.91 -14.48 -8.96
C ILE A 409 21.93 -13.76 -7.61
N PRO A 410 23.12 -13.33 -7.12
CA PRO A 410 23.21 -12.50 -5.90
C PRO A 410 22.49 -11.16 -6.10
N LEU A 411 21.75 -10.70 -5.05
CA LEU A 411 20.93 -9.49 -5.09
C LEU A 411 21.76 -8.21 -5.41
N GLU A 412 22.97 -8.14 -4.89
CA GLU A 412 23.90 -7.00 -5.08
C GLU A 412 24.66 -7.02 -6.42
N SER A 413 24.47 -8.05 -7.22
CA SER A 413 25.22 -8.25 -8.47
C SER A 413 24.75 -7.34 -9.61
N VAL A 414 25.65 -7.14 -10.59
CA VAL A 414 25.32 -6.44 -11.86
C VAL A 414 24.21 -7.19 -12.62
N MET A 415 24.19 -8.52 -12.52
CA MET A 415 23.15 -9.35 -13.15
C MET A 415 21.77 -9.08 -12.55
N ALA A 416 21.67 -8.90 -11.22
CA ALA A 416 20.40 -8.52 -10.58
C ALA A 416 19.90 -7.16 -11.09
N LYS A 417 20.78 -6.17 -11.23
CA LYS A 417 20.45 -4.85 -11.82
C LYS A 417 19.97 -4.97 -13.28
N SER A 418 20.63 -5.85 -14.06
CA SER A 418 20.25 -6.10 -15.46
C SER A 418 18.85 -6.72 -15.56
N TRP A 419 18.56 -7.74 -14.75
CA TRP A 419 17.24 -8.36 -14.69
C TRP A 419 16.14 -7.41 -14.20
N ASN A 420 16.42 -6.62 -13.16
CA ASN A 420 15.50 -5.57 -12.72
C ASN A 420 15.13 -4.65 -13.89
N LYS A 421 16.13 -4.11 -14.59
CA LYS A 421 15.89 -3.24 -15.74
C LYS A 421 15.10 -3.92 -16.86
N LYS A 422 15.42 -5.18 -17.18
CA LYS A 422 14.75 -5.94 -18.25
C LYS A 422 13.28 -6.20 -17.92
N ILE A 423 13.01 -6.73 -16.71
CA ILE A 423 11.65 -7.09 -16.28
C ILE A 423 10.76 -5.85 -16.22
N PHE A 424 11.23 -4.79 -15.54
CA PHE A 424 10.41 -3.59 -15.40
C PHE A 424 10.24 -2.82 -16.71
N LYS A 425 11.21 -2.86 -17.62
CA LYS A 425 11.01 -2.31 -18.96
C LYS A 425 9.91 -3.06 -19.72
N GLN A 426 9.87 -4.38 -19.67
CA GLN A 426 8.82 -5.18 -20.30
C GLN A 426 7.44 -4.85 -19.71
N ILE A 427 7.33 -4.82 -18.37
CA ILE A 427 6.05 -4.51 -17.69
C ILE A 427 5.59 -3.10 -18.06
N ASP A 428 6.48 -2.10 -18.02
CA ASP A 428 6.17 -0.72 -18.37
C ASP A 428 5.67 -0.58 -19.82
N GLU A 429 6.36 -1.21 -20.77
CA GLU A 429 5.96 -1.22 -22.18
C GLU A 429 4.58 -1.86 -22.39
N GLN A 430 4.24 -2.93 -21.64
CA GLN A 430 2.95 -3.60 -21.74
C GLN A 430 1.84 -2.80 -21.05
N VAL A 431 2.09 -2.23 -19.88
CA VAL A 431 1.14 -1.36 -19.16
C VAL A 431 0.80 -0.12 -19.98
N ASN A 432 1.77 0.49 -20.66
CA ASN A 432 1.54 1.67 -21.51
C ASN A 432 0.76 1.36 -22.80
N LYS A 433 0.62 0.09 -23.16
CA LYS A 433 -0.20 -0.36 -24.30
C LYS A 433 -1.61 -0.77 -23.87
N ALA A 434 -1.78 -1.21 -22.64
CA ALA A 434 -3.04 -1.65 -22.05
C ALA A 434 -3.99 -0.46 -21.78
#